data_bc76716fc61724340a6acc0151ec79f2
#
_entry.id   bc76716fc61724340a6acc0151ec79f2
#
_cell.length_a   1.000
_cell.length_b   1.000
_cell.length_c   1.000
_cell.angle_alpha   90.00
_cell.angle_beta   90.00
_cell.angle_gamma   90.00
#
_symmetry.space_group_name_H-M   'P 1'
#
loop_
_entity.id
_entity.type
_entity.pdbx_description
1 polymer ?
#
loop_
_entity_poly.entity_id
_entity_poly.type
_entity_poly.pdbx_seq_one_letter_code
_entity_poly.pdbx_strand_id
1 'polypeptide(L)'
;MFSMVAMLMTACSQSPDQELKLNDLEYFERQGVNVLVYSNDFSGGFNDEKNSGIELIHHGVRTAQGGAVRLSNTPEQWDLVPASPIRKVDKENGSIEVGLRYEDYDFDSRVVVTAKGKAVEIAVYLDKPVPEELEGDAGFNLEFLP
;
A
#
# COMPACT_ATOMS: atom_id res chain seq x y z
N MET A 1 11.49 -8.18 61.49
CA MET A 1 12.15 -8.69 60.29
C MET A 1 11.27 -8.31 59.08
N PHE A 2 11.57 -7.17 58.44
CA PHE A 2 10.79 -6.70 57.27
C PHE A 2 11.55 -7.16 56.02
N SER A 3 10.89 -8.02 55.20
CA SER A 3 11.40 -8.48 53.93
C SER A 3 11.01 -7.49 52.84
N MET A 4 11.96 -6.77 52.30
CA MET A 4 11.77 -5.82 51.23
C MET A 4 11.83 -6.59 49.87
N VAL A 5 10.68 -6.78 49.23
CA VAL A 5 10.59 -7.39 47.90
C VAL A 5 10.92 -6.29 46.88
N ALA A 6 12.10 -6.37 46.27
CA ALA A 6 12.48 -5.53 45.15
C ALA A 6 11.81 -6.04 43.88
N MET A 7 10.83 -5.31 43.37
CA MET A 7 10.17 -5.58 42.10
C MET A 7 11.05 -5.05 40.98
N LEU A 8 11.79 -5.95 40.28
CA LEU A 8 12.51 -5.59 39.07
C LEU A 8 11.49 -5.32 37.94
N MET A 9 11.30 -4.06 37.62
CA MET A 9 10.63 -3.64 36.40
C MET A 9 11.60 -3.87 35.23
N THR A 10 11.44 -4.95 34.48
CA THR A 10 12.13 -5.16 33.20
C THR A 10 11.46 -4.24 32.19
N ALA A 11 12.03 -3.06 31.98
CA ALA A 11 11.64 -2.22 30.84
C ALA A 11 12.07 -2.96 29.57
N CYS A 12 11.11 -3.49 28.82
CA CYS A 12 11.35 -3.91 27.43
C CYS A 12 11.76 -2.66 26.65
N SER A 13 13.06 -2.42 26.52
CA SER A 13 13.58 -1.47 25.56
C SER A 13 13.42 -2.10 24.17
N GLN A 14 12.34 -1.78 23.49
CA GLN A 14 12.18 -2.13 22.09
C GLN A 14 13.27 -1.35 21.32
N SER A 15 14.11 -2.09 20.62
CA SER A 15 15.20 -1.52 19.82
C SER A 15 14.60 -0.62 18.73
N PRO A 16 15.06 0.64 18.58
CA PRO A 16 14.58 1.53 17.53
C PRO A 16 14.97 1.11 16.10
N ASP A 17 15.58 -0.06 15.96
CA ASP A 17 16.23 -0.55 14.73
C ASP A 17 15.52 -1.73 14.10
N GLN A 18 14.22 -1.85 14.33
CA GLN A 18 13.43 -2.98 13.85
C GLN A 18 13.18 -2.87 12.33
N GLU A 19 13.45 -3.96 11.61
CA GLU A 19 13.10 -4.07 10.18
C GLU A 19 11.59 -4.06 9.96
N LEU A 20 11.17 -3.50 8.84
CA LEU A 20 9.79 -3.56 8.38
C LEU A 20 9.49 -4.98 7.88
N LYS A 21 8.41 -5.60 8.35
CA LYS A 21 8.03 -6.98 8.01
C LYS A 21 6.57 -7.08 7.63
N LEU A 22 6.28 -7.96 6.70
CA LEU A 22 4.92 -8.39 6.41
C LEU A 22 4.39 -9.23 7.57
N ASN A 23 3.28 -8.81 8.16
CA ASN A 23 2.67 -9.47 9.30
C ASN A 23 1.54 -10.45 8.90
N ASP A 24 0.95 -11.12 9.89
CA ASP A 24 -0.14 -12.09 9.65
C ASP A 24 -1.44 -11.44 9.21
N LEU A 25 -1.63 -10.15 9.48
CA LEU A 25 -2.77 -9.34 9.01
C LEU A 25 -2.55 -8.78 7.59
N GLU A 26 -1.46 -9.19 6.94
CA GLU A 26 -1.15 -8.87 5.55
C GLU A 26 -0.94 -7.37 5.28
N TYR A 27 -0.23 -6.70 6.17
CA TYR A 27 0.35 -5.39 5.94
C TYR A 27 1.78 -5.34 6.50
N PHE A 28 2.57 -4.38 6.06
CA PHE A 28 3.94 -4.23 6.57
C PHE A 28 3.93 -3.38 7.83
N GLU A 29 4.68 -3.84 8.83
CA GLU A 29 4.80 -3.11 10.09
C GLU A 29 6.20 -3.14 10.68
N ARG A 30 6.53 -2.08 11.36
CA ARG A 30 7.55 -1.97 12.41
C ARG A 30 7.07 -0.94 13.42
N GLN A 31 7.75 -0.82 14.55
CA GLN A 31 7.34 0.15 15.57
C GLN A 31 7.14 1.55 14.99
N GLY A 32 5.94 2.07 15.11
CA GLY A 32 5.54 3.41 14.66
C GLY A 32 5.36 3.57 13.14
N VAL A 33 5.49 2.50 12.34
CA VAL A 33 5.28 2.56 10.88
C VAL A 33 4.45 1.39 10.42
N ASN A 34 3.39 1.68 9.67
CA ASN A 34 2.59 0.69 8.95
C ASN A 34 2.53 1.08 7.47
N VAL A 35 2.59 0.08 6.61
CA VAL A 35 2.35 0.23 5.17
C VAL A 35 1.26 -0.73 4.76
N LEU A 36 0.12 -0.17 4.41
CA LEU A 36 -1.02 -0.93 3.90
C LEU A 36 -0.95 -0.95 2.38
N VAL A 37 -1.18 -2.14 1.81
CA VAL A 37 -1.29 -2.35 0.37
C VAL A 37 -2.65 -2.99 0.15
N TYR A 38 -3.57 -2.24 -0.40
CA TYR A 38 -4.97 -2.62 -0.45
C TYR A 38 -5.52 -2.72 -1.88
N SER A 39 -6.60 -3.45 -1.99
CA SER A 39 -7.43 -3.52 -3.20
C SER A 39 -8.89 -3.55 -2.75
N ASN A 40 -9.68 -2.61 -3.24
CA ASN A 40 -11.09 -2.50 -2.95
C ASN A 40 -11.91 -2.82 -4.20
N ASP A 41 -12.93 -3.63 -4.00
CA ASP A 41 -13.97 -3.93 -4.99
C ASP A 41 -15.31 -3.77 -4.28
N PHE A 42 -15.80 -2.55 -4.26
CA PHE A 42 -17.06 -2.22 -3.62
C PHE A 42 -18.10 -1.86 -4.70
N SER A 43 -19.20 -2.59 -4.69
CA SER A 43 -20.38 -2.29 -5.51
C SER A 43 -21.56 -1.97 -4.60
N GLY A 44 -21.96 -0.72 -4.58
CA GLY A 44 -23.06 -0.21 -3.75
C GLY A 44 -24.15 0.49 -4.54
N GLY A 45 -25.29 0.76 -3.87
CA GLY A 45 -26.46 1.36 -4.53
C GLY A 45 -26.25 2.78 -5.06
N PHE A 46 -25.18 3.45 -4.69
CA PHE A 46 -24.88 4.84 -5.07
C PHE A 46 -23.51 5.03 -5.69
N ASN A 47 -22.61 4.08 -5.51
CA ASN A 47 -21.25 4.17 -6.00
C ASN A 47 -20.63 2.78 -6.14
N ASP A 48 -19.92 2.57 -7.23
CA ASP A 48 -19.01 1.46 -7.42
C ASP A 48 -17.58 1.97 -7.25
N GLU A 49 -16.84 1.38 -6.32
CA GLU A 49 -15.46 1.75 -6.07
C GLU A 49 -14.56 0.53 -6.30
N LYS A 50 -13.73 0.63 -7.32
CA LYS A 50 -12.71 -0.38 -7.65
C LYS A 50 -11.37 0.31 -7.69
N ASN A 51 -10.63 0.18 -6.61
CA ASN A 51 -9.32 0.79 -6.53
C ASN A 51 -8.29 -0.12 -5.84
N SER A 52 -7.05 0.19 -6.04
CA SER A 52 -5.94 -0.37 -5.29
C SER A 52 -4.96 0.73 -4.94
N GLY A 53 -4.15 0.50 -3.92
CA GLY A 53 -3.20 1.53 -3.54
C GLY A 53 -2.35 1.17 -2.35
N ILE A 54 -1.62 2.18 -1.90
CA ILE A 54 -0.69 2.11 -0.79
C ILE A 54 -1.01 3.24 0.17
N GLU A 55 -1.06 2.95 1.47
CA GLU A 55 -1.11 3.95 2.52
C GLU A 55 0.11 3.81 3.43
N LEU A 56 0.74 4.93 3.75
CA LEU A 56 1.81 5.01 4.73
C LEU A 56 1.28 5.67 6.01
N ILE A 57 1.44 4.97 7.12
CA ILE A 57 1.02 5.44 8.44
C ILE A 57 2.25 5.53 9.32
N HIS A 58 2.50 6.71 9.88
CA HIS A 58 3.61 6.98 10.77
C HIS A 58 3.08 7.48 12.13
N HIS A 59 3.37 6.73 13.20
CA HIS A 59 2.86 6.99 14.54
C HIS A 59 1.33 7.20 14.62
N GLY A 60 0.59 6.39 13.86
CA GLY A 60 -0.88 6.45 13.82
C GLY A 60 -1.45 7.56 12.93
N VAL A 61 -0.61 8.33 12.25
CA VAL A 61 -1.02 9.39 11.32
C VAL A 61 -0.75 8.93 9.89
N ARG A 62 -1.74 9.03 9.01
CA ARG A 62 -1.56 8.79 7.58
C ARG A 62 -0.69 9.90 6.99
N THR A 63 0.46 9.53 6.43
CA THR A 63 1.45 10.45 5.88
C THR A 63 1.55 10.36 4.36
N ALA A 64 1.05 9.29 3.76
CA ALA A 64 0.90 9.18 2.31
C ALA A 64 -0.26 8.25 1.95
N GLN A 65 -0.84 8.47 0.79
CA GLN A 65 -1.95 7.68 0.23
C GLN A 65 -1.88 7.64 -1.30
N GLY A 66 -2.73 6.82 -1.91
CA GLY A 66 -2.77 6.61 -3.35
C GLY A 66 -1.94 5.39 -3.71
N GLY A 67 -0.77 5.58 -4.32
CA GLY A 67 0.12 4.47 -4.65
C GLY A 67 -0.43 3.54 -5.71
N ALA A 68 -1.08 4.10 -6.73
CA ALA A 68 -1.66 3.38 -7.85
C ALA A 68 -1.28 4.03 -9.19
N VAL A 69 -1.41 3.26 -10.27
CA VAL A 69 -1.35 3.83 -11.62
C VAL A 69 -2.70 4.46 -11.92
N ARG A 70 -2.68 5.73 -12.27
CA ARG A 70 -3.84 6.49 -12.68
C ARG A 70 -3.79 6.78 -14.17
N LEU A 71 -4.94 6.78 -14.83
CA LEU A 71 -5.05 7.04 -16.27
C LEU A 71 -5.49 8.48 -16.58
N SER A 72 -5.56 9.34 -15.56
CA SER A 72 -5.86 10.76 -15.73
C SER A 72 -4.88 11.60 -14.92
N ASN A 73 -4.56 12.80 -15.41
CA ASN A 73 -3.61 13.72 -14.80
C ASN A 73 -4.14 14.37 -13.52
N THR A 74 -5.43 14.27 -13.26
CA THR A 74 -6.08 14.75 -12.03
C THR A 74 -6.74 13.58 -11.33
N PRO A 75 -6.30 13.19 -10.13
CA PRO A 75 -6.99 12.19 -9.33
C PRO A 75 -8.32 12.79 -8.86
N GLU A 76 -9.40 12.44 -9.54
CA GLU A 76 -10.74 12.86 -9.22
C GLU A 76 -11.61 11.65 -8.84
N GLN A 77 -12.71 11.94 -8.15
CA GLN A 77 -13.71 10.92 -7.80
C GLN A 77 -14.37 10.25 -9.01
N TRP A 78 -14.11 10.76 -10.21
CA TRP A 78 -14.64 10.28 -11.50
C TRP A 78 -13.56 9.60 -12.35
N ASP A 79 -12.44 9.22 -11.77
CA ASP A 79 -11.45 8.41 -12.47
C ASP A 79 -12.11 7.15 -13.04
N LEU A 80 -11.61 6.70 -14.18
CA LEU A 80 -12.07 5.47 -14.83
C LEU A 80 -12.07 4.32 -13.83
N VAL A 81 -13.21 3.64 -13.73
CA VAL A 81 -13.37 2.52 -12.80
C VAL A 81 -12.72 1.28 -13.41
N PRO A 82 -11.66 0.72 -12.80
CA PRO A 82 -11.04 -0.50 -13.30
C PRO A 82 -11.99 -1.70 -13.10
N ALA A 83 -11.97 -2.61 -14.06
CA ALA A 83 -12.91 -3.73 -14.09
C ALA A 83 -12.61 -4.81 -13.05
N SER A 84 -11.34 -5.10 -12.78
CA SER A 84 -10.95 -6.23 -11.95
C SER A 84 -9.73 -5.90 -11.10
N PRO A 85 -9.92 -5.46 -9.85
CA PRO A 85 -8.82 -5.27 -8.92
C PRO A 85 -8.27 -6.64 -8.47
N ILE A 86 -6.95 -6.74 -8.36
CA ILE A 86 -6.24 -7.94 -7.94
C ILE A 86 -5.41 -7.61 -6.70
N ARG A 87 -5.39 -8.52 -5.74
CA ARG A 87 -4.45 -8.48 -4.61
C ARG A 87 -3.88 -9.86 -4.35
N LYS A 88 -2.56 -9.96 -4.27
CA LYS A 88 -1.84 -11.19 -3.93
C LYS A 88 -0.82 -10.91 -2.84
N VAL A 89 -0.72 -11.81 -1.88
CA VAL A 89 0.23 -11.74 -0.77
C VAL A 89 1.20 -12.90 -0.89
N ASP A 90 2.49 -12.59 -0.94
CA ASP A 90 3.59 -13.53 -0.92
C ASP A 90 4.34 -13.40 0.41
N LYS A 91 3.97 -14.25 1.37
CA LYS A 91 4.59 -14.25 2.70
C LYS A 91 6.04 -14.76 2.69
N GLU A 92 6.39 -15.59 1.72
CA GLU A 92 7.71 -16.18 1.58
C GLU A 92 8.74 -15.12 1.15
N ASN A 93 8.37 -14.29 0.18
CA ASN A 93 9.20 -13.20 -0.33
C ASN A 93 8.94 -11.84 0.37
N GLY A 94 8.00 -11.79 1.31
CA GLY A 94 7.64 -10.57 2.03
C GLY A 94 7.12 -9.47 1.10
N SER A 95 6.23 -9.81 0.17
CA SER A 95 5.67 -8.86 -0.80
C SER A 95 4.16 -8.93 -0.92
N ILE A 96 3.56 -7.82 -1.35
CA ILE A 96 2.16 -7.71 -1.71
C ILE A 96 2.07 -7.09 -3.10
N GLU A 97 1.34 -7.75 -4.00
CA GLU A 97 1.01 -7.26 -5.33
C GLU A 97 -0.44 -6.77 -5.34
N VAL A 98 -0.67 -5.59 -5.88
CA VAL A 98 -2.00 -5.09 -6.24
C VAL A 98 -2.01 -4.67 -7.69
N GLY A 99 -3.15 -4.82 -8.35
CA GLY A 99 -3.29 -4.54 -9.76
C GLY A 99 -4.66 -3.98 -10.10
N LEU A 100 -4.71 -3.27 -11.23
CA LEU A 100 -5.93 -2.74 -11.81
C LEU A 100 -5.94 -3.04 -13.31
N ARG A 101 -7.09 -3.53 -13.79
CA ARG A 101 -7.35 -3.67 -15.22
C ARG A 101 -8.31 -2.58 -15.67
N TYR A 102 -7.93 -1.91 -16.75
CA TYR A 102 -8.77 -0.90 -17.42
C TYR A 102 -9.24 -1.47 -18.76
N GLU A 103 -10.47 -2.00 -18.79
CA GLU A 103 -11.01 -2.74 -19.95
C GLU A 103 -11.13 -1.88 -21.20
N ASP A 104 -11.55 -0.63 -21.07
CA ASP A 104 -11.69 0.31 -22.19
C ASP A 104 -10.39 0.55 -22.96
N TYR A 105 -9.26 0.38 -22.29
CA TYR A 105 -7.92 0.53 -22.87
C TYR A 105 -7.21 -0.80 -23.09
N ASP A 106 -7.87 -1.93 -22.70
CA ASP A 106 -7.21 -3.24 -22.66
C ASP A 106 -5.84 -3.15 -21.97
N PHE A 107 -5.78 -2.50 -20.83
CA PHE A 107 -4.55 -2.11 -20.14
C PHE A 107 -4.54 -2.63 -18.71
N ASP A 108 -3.44 -3.30 -18.35
CA ASP A 108 -3.18 -3.82 -17.01
C ASP A 108 -2.01 -3.10 -16.35
N SER A 109 -2.18 -2.71 -15.10
CA SER A 109 -1.10 -2.21 -14.25
C SER A 109 -0.98 -3.02 -12.97
N ARG A 110 0.25 -3.18 -12.48
CA ARG A 110 0.53 -3.85 -11.21
C ARG A 110 1.53 -3.05 -10.39
N VAL A 111 1.30 -3.02 -9.10
CA VAL A 111 2.22 -2.42 -8.13
C VAL A 111 2.62 -3.51 -7.15
N VAL A 112 3.91 -3.77 -7.03
CA VAL A 112 4.47 -4.74 -6.08
C VAL A 112 5.21 -3.98 -4.99
N VAL A 113 4.83 -4.25 -3.75
CA VAL A 113 5.46 -3.66 -2.56
C VAL A 113 6.21 -4.76 -1.83
N THR A 114 7.50 -4.56 -1.59
CA THR A 114 8.36 -5.55 -0.92
C THR A 114 9.08 -4.90 0.24
N ALA A 115 9.14 -5.61 1.38
CA ALA A 115 9.92 -5.16 2.53
C ALA A 115 11.42 -5.22 2.24
N LYS A 116 12.15 -4.13 2.53
CA LYS A 116 13.61 -3.99 2.34
C LYS A 116 14.23 -3.32 3.57
N GLY A 117 14.59 -4.10 4.57
CA GLY A 117 15.14 -3.58 5.83
C GLY A 117 14.12 -2.68 6.54
N LYS A 118 14.39 -1.37 6.63
CA LYS A 118 13.54 -0.39 7.32
C LYS A 118 12.53 0.30 6.40
N ALA A 119 12.50 -0.03 5.11
CA ALA A 119 11.69 0.60 4.08
C ALA A 119 10.92 -0.44 3.28
N VAL A 120 10.05 0.02 2.39
CA VAL A 120 9.48 -0.77 1.31
C VAL A 120 10.06 -0.31 -0.02
N GLU A 121 10.25 -1.26 -0.91
CA GLU A 121 10.44 -1.02 -2.33
C GLU A 121 9.09 -1.09 -3.01
N ILE A 122 8.79 -0.11 -3.86
CA ILE A 122 7.57 -0.04 -4.67
C ILE A 122 8.01 -0.19 -6.12
N ALA A 123 7.58 -1.25 -6.78
CA ALA A 123 7.83 -1.51 -8.19
C ALA A 123 6.52 -1.46 -8.97
N VAL A 124 6.51 -0.70 -10.07
CA VAL A 124 5.34 -0.53 -10.94
C VAL A 124 5.58 -1.29 -12.24
N TYR A 125 4.63 -2.11 -12.64
CA TYR A 125 4.67 -2.91 -13.86
C TYR A 125 3.46 -2.58 -14.72
N LEU A 126 3.72 -2.38 -16.00
CA LEU A 126 2.71 -2.21 -17.02
C LEU A 126 2.83 -3.42 -17.98
N ASP A 127 1.70 -4.01 -18.36
CA ASP A 127 1.68 -5.17 -19.25
C ASP A 127 2.08 -4.80 -20.67
N LYS A 128 1.86 -3.55 -21.07
CA LYS A 128 2.22 -2.96 -22.35
C LYS A 128 2.50 -1.45 -22.20
N PRO A 129 3.03 -0.77 -23.20
CA PRO A 129 3.17 0.69 -23.18
C PRO A 129 1.84 1.36 -22.90
N VAL A 130 1.90 2.52 -22.26
CA VAL A 130 0.70 3.37 -22.05
C VAL A 130 0.07 3.66 -23.42
N PRO A 131 -1.25 3.54 -23.57
CA PRO A 131 -1.95 3.93 -24.78
C PRO A 131 -1.62 5.36 -25.22
N GLU A 132 -1.46 5.59 -26.53
CA GLU A 132 -1.03 6.89 -27.08
C GLU A 132 -1.93 8.05 -26.63
N GLU A 133 -3.24 7.79 -26.51
CA GLU A 133 -4.24 8.76 -26.02
C GLU A 133 -4.09 9.15 -24.54
N LEU A 134 -3.34 8.37 -23.77
CA LEU A 134 -3.08 8.60 -22.34
C LEU A 134 -1.64 9.04 -22.07
N GLU A 135 -0.83 9.22 -23.10
CA GLU A 135 0.54 9.70 -22.94
C GLU A 135 0.56 11.12 -22.37
N GLY A 136 1.24 11.28 -21.24
CA GLY A 136 1.30 12.52 -20.49
C GLY A 136 0.25 12.65 -19.36
N ASP A 137 -0.80 11.83 -19.40
CA ASP A 137 -1.87 11.85 -18.41
C ASP A 137 -1.80 10.63 -17.46
N ALA A 138 -1.34 9.49 -17.95
CA ALA A 138 -1.20 8.29 -17.13
C ALA A 138 0.11 8.27 -16.34
N GLY A 139 0.04 7.82 -15.08
CA GLY A 139 1.23 7.68 -14.26
C GLY A 139 0.98 7.06 -12.88
N PHE A 140 2.06 6.68 -12.22
CA PHE A 140 1.99 6.27 -10.82
C PHE A 140 1.89 7.50 -9.92
N ASN A 141 0.88 7.52 -9.07
CA ASN A 141 0.62 8.61 -8.13
C ASN A 141 0.72 8.11 -6.69
N LEU A 142 1.50 8.78 -5.88
CA LEU A 142 1.54 8.62 -4.41
C LEU A 142 1.59 10.01 -3.79
N GLU A 143 0.53 10.36 -3.07
CA GLU A 143 0.38 11.67 -2.44
C GLU A 143 0.97 11.66 -1.03
N PHE A 144 1.83 12.61 -0.73
CA PHE A 144 2.31 12.86 0.63
C PHE A 144 1.44 13.93 1.29
N LEU A 145 0.90 13.57 2.44
CA LEU A 145 0.04 14.45 3.23
C LEU A 145 0.89 15.31 4.17
N PRO A 146 0.51 16.59 4.39
CA PRO A 146 1.25 17.49 5.28
C PRO A 146 1.14 17.11 6.77
#